data_f7126364db1f89f966314184715cc87b
#
_entry.id   f7126364db1f89f966314184715cc87b
#
_cell.length_a   1.000
_cell.length_b   1.000
_cell.length_c   1.000
_cell.angle_alpha   90.00
_cell.angle_beta   90.00
_cell.angle_gamma   90.00
#
_symmetry.space_group_name_H-M   'P 1'
#
loop_
_entity.id
_entity.type
_entity.pdbx_description
1 polymer ?
#
loop_
_entity_poly.entity_id
_entity_poly.type
_entity_poly.pdbx_seq_one_letter_code
_entity_poly.pdbx_strand_id
1 'polypeptide(L)'
;EVLIALGEIESELNAKKYGLVWERHEEAVDVQMRNNVPVFTECVDKEITTTKGGVNFLLEGDNLHSLRLLEKTHTGRIDVIYIDPPYNTENKDFIYDDAFVDKNDGFRHSKWLSFMNERLQIAKRLLSSSGVLIISIGYHEVHNLMVMCQEMFENKQITCVTVQTSGGKPNGGFTFLQEYLVFITPTDFNPKTMSFTGGIERSPFEGLTLSTFDKTTRPNQTYPIFIDRETMHIIGVGKSLTERIAEGLYTGKPTDFVFDYDEAPDGAAALWPVSSKGADCVWRLISPRLLSDWAKGYIKISKNKSKNNPNEY
;
A
#
# COMPACT_ATOMS: atom_id res chain seq x y z
N GLU A 1 -31.38 5.01 -42.70
CA GLU A 1 -31.12 5.80 -41.50
C GLU A 1 -31.93 5.29 -40.28
N VAL A 2 -33.29 5.21 -40.39
CA VAL A 2 -34.15 4.75 -39.29
C VAL A 2 -33.83 3.31 -38.83
N LEU A 3 -33.55 2.38 -39.77
CA LEU A 3 -33.18 1.00 -39.46
C LEU A 3 -31.80 0.91 -38.79
N ILE A 4 -30.87 1.79 -39.13
CA ILE A 4 -29.54 1.87 -38.46
C ILE A 4 -29.72 2.38 -37.03
N ALA A 5 -30.47 3.45 -36.83
CA ALA A 5 -30.77 4.00 -35.51
C ALA A 5 -31.53 2.98 -34.62
N LEU A 6 -32.47 2.23 -35.17
CA LEU A 6 -33.16 1.16 -34.43
C LEU A 6 -32.22 0.01 -34.06
N GLY A 7 -31.29 -0.36 -34.94
CA GLY A 7 -30.27 -1.36 -34.65
C GLY A 7 -29.27 -0.90 -33.57
N GLU A 8 -28.92 0.38 -33.55
CA GLU A 8 -28.08 0.97 -32.49
C GLU A 8 -28.81 0.98 -31.15
N ILE A 9 -30.08 1.39 -31.12
CA ILE A 9 -30.91 1.34 -29.91
C ILE A 9 -31.08 -0.09 -29.40
N GLU A 10 -31.33 -1.06 -30.30
CA GLU A 10 -31.41 -2.48 -29.91
C GLU A 10 -30.10 -3.01 -29.37
N SER A 11 -28.98 -2.62 -29.97
CA SER A 11 -27.63 -2.95 -29.48
C SER A 11 -27.37 -2.38 -28.10
N GLU A 12 -27.73 -1.12 -27.85
CA GLU A 12 -27.58 -0.49 -26.53
C GLU A 12 -28.50 -1.10 -25.47
N LEU A 13 -29.75 -1.43 -25.83
CA LEU A 13 -30.69 -2.10 -24.94
C LEU A 13 -30.26 -3.52 -24.55
N ASN A 14 -29.57 -4.20 -25.46
CA ASN A 14 -29.02 -5.55 -25.24
C ASN A 14 -27.57 -5.52 -24.71
N ALA A 15 -26.94 -4.35 -24.62
CA ALA A 15 -25.62 -4.20 -24.07
C ALA A 15 -25.57 -4.62 -22.57
N LYS A 16 -24.40 -4.92 -22.11
CA LYS A 16 -24.12 -5.35 -20.73
C LYS A 16 -24.79 -4.41 -19.72
N LYS A 17 -25.76 -4.92 -18.95
CA LYS A 17 -26.52 -4.16 -17.94
C LYS A 17 -25.87 -4.16 -16.57
N TYR A 18 -24.73 -4.83 -16.40
CA TYR A 18 -23.99 -4.96 -15.17
C TYR A 18 -22.57 -4.43 -15.36
N GLY A 19 -22.06 -3.73 -14.35
CA GLY A 19 -20.76 -3.10 -14.37
C GLY A 19 -20.88 -1.58 -14.35
N LEU A 20 -19.77 -0.90 -14.61
CA LEU A 20 -19.72 0.55 -14.62
C LEU A 20 -20.23 1.09 -15.95
N VAL A 21 -21.35 1.83 -15.90
CA VAL A 21 -21.95 2.50 -17.07
C VAL A 21 -21.95 3.99 -16.80
N TRP A 22 -21.44 4.77 -17.77
CA TRP A 22 -21.45 6.24 -17.69
C TRP A 22 -21.74 6.86 -19.04
N GLU A 23 -22.20 8.09 -19.02
CA GLU A 23 -22.37 8.87 -20.23
C GLU A 23 -21.01 9.26 -20.81
N ARG A 24 -20.76 8.90 -22.06
CA ARG A 24 -19.48 9.19 -22.71
C ARG A 24 -19.43 10.66 -23.11
N HIS A 25 -18.39 11.34 -22.68
CA HIS A 25 -18.05 12.69 -23.07
C HIS A 25 -16.77 12.65 -23.94
N GLU A 26 -16.79 13.36 -25.05
CA GLU A 26 -15.66 13.49 -25.95
C GLU A 26 -14.88 14.75 -25.62
N GLU A 27 -13.56 14.66 -25.56
CA GLU A 27 -12.69 15.82 -25.33
C GLU A 27 -12.38 16.55 -26.64
N ALA A 28 -12.14 17.87 -26.59
CA ALA A 28 -11.75 18.67 -27.74
C ALA A 28 -10.48 18.12 -28.43
N VAL A 29 -9.58 17.53 -27.65
CA VAL A 29 -8.38 16.87 -28.17
C VAL A 29 -8.69 15.65 -29.06
N ASP A 30 -9.72 14.88 -28.75
CA ASP A 30 -10.17 13.77 -29.59
C ASP A 30 -10.73 14.27 -30.90
N VAL A 31 -11.52 15.35 -30.86
CA VAL A 31 -12.09 15.99 -32.06
C VAL A 31 -10.96 16.53 -32.95
N GLN A 32 -9.95 17.16 -32.38
CA GLN A 32 -8.80 17.66 -33.14
C GLN A 32 -8.02 16.54 -33.82
N MET A 33 -7.85 15.39 -33.21
CA MET A 33 -7.12 14.25 -33.75
C MET A 33 -7.86 13.57 -34.95
N ARG A 34 -9.14 13.87 -35.19
CA ARG A 34 -9.84 13.34 -36.40
C ARG A 34 -9.26 13.88 -37.70
N ASN A 35 -8.80 15.12 -37.66
CA ASN A 35 -8.33 15.82 -38.86
C ASN A 35 -6.84 16.19 -38.80
N ASN A 36 -6.18 16.01 -37.67
CA ASN A 36 -4.80 16.37 -37.43
C ASN A 36 -4.02 15.18 -36.86
N VAL A 37 -2.75 15.10 -37.22
CA VAL A 37 -1.83 14.11 -36.65
C VAL A 37 -0.83 14.85 -35.74
N PRO A 38 -0.79 14.55 -34.44
CA PRO A 38 0.23 15.15 -33.56
C PRO A 38 1.61 14.66 -33.98
N VAL A 39 2.62 15.49 -33.72
CA VAL A 39 4.03 15.15 -33.95
C VAL A 39 4.86 15.64 -32.77
N PHE A 40 5.93 14.92 -32.42
CA PHE A 40 6.93 15.43 -31.51
C PHE A 40 7.88 16.39 -32.24
N THR A 41 8.19 17.51 -31.59
CA THR A 41 9.20 18.45 -32.04
C THR A 41 10.30 18.52 -30.97
N GLU A 42 11.53 18.28 -31.36
CA GLU A 42 12.68 18.34 -30.47
C GLU A 42 13.02 19.78 -30.10
N CYS A 43 13.21 20.03 -28.80
CA CYS A 43 13.66 21.31 -28.27
C CYS A 43 15.16 21.20 -27.91
N VAL A 44 16.01 21.38 -28.90
CA VAL A 44 17.48 21.20 -28.77
C VAL A 44 18.09 22.12 -27.70
N ASP A 45 17.54 23.30 -27.52
CA ASP A 45 17.95 24.27 -26.48
C ASP A 45 17.66 23.82 -25.04
N LYS A 46 16.80 22.81 -24.86
CA LYS A 46 16.45 22.21 -23.57
C LYS A 46 17.12 20.84 -23.33
N GLU A 47 17.98 20.41 -24.24
CA GLU A 47 18.68 19.13 -24.11
C GLU A 47 19.67 19.15 -22.96
N ILE A 48 19.62 18.17 -22.08
CA ILE A 48 20.57 17.93 -20.99
C ILE A 48 21.38 16.70 -21.33
N THR A 49 22.59 16.91 -21.84
CA THR A 49 23.51 15.83 -22.19
C THR A 49 24.21 15.31 -20.93
N THR A 50 24.10 14.00 -20.68
CA THR A 50 24.86 13.32 -19.63
C THR A 50 25.82 12.31 -20.26
N THR A 51 27.04 12.22 -19.73
CA THR A 51 28.08 11.28 -20.21
C THR A 51 27.83 9.83 -19.78
N LYS A 52 26.81 9.57 -18.96
CA LYS A 52 26.49 8.23 -18.43
C LYS A 52 24.97 8.00 -18.46
N GLY A 53 24.56 6.93 -19.11
CA GLY A 53 23.24 6.39 -18.92
C GLY A 53 22.34 6.39 -20.15
N GLY A 54 21.13 5.88 -19.99
CA GLY A 54 20.11 5.83 -21.03
C GLY A 54 19.53 7.19 -21.37
N VAL A 55 18.72 7.22 -22.40
CA VAL A 55 18.02 8.43 -22.85
C VAL A 55 16.75 8.60 -22.02
N ASN A 56 16.54 9.82 -21.49
CA ASN A 56 15.31 10.21 -20.80
C ASN A 56 14.61 11.28 -21.64
N PHE A 57 13.29 11.22 -21.71
CA PHE A 57 12.48 12.17 -22.44
C PHE A 57 11.53 12.90 -21.51
N LEU A 58 11.42 14.22 -21.66
CA LEU A 58 10.33 15.01 -21.14
C LEU A 58 9.42 15.40 -22.33
N LEU A 59 8.19 14.92 -22.33
CA LEU A 59 7.20 15.22 -23.36
C LEU A 59 6.27 16.31 -22.81
N GLU A 60 6.34 17.51 -23.38
CA GLU A 60 5.53 18.67 -22.98
C GLU A 60 4.34 18.81 -23.94
N GLY A 61 3.12 18.93 -23.39
CA GLY A 61 1.90 19.09 -24.15
C GLY A 61 0.73 18.30 -23.56
N ASP A 62 -0.37 18.18 -24.31
CA ASP A 62 -1.48 17.34 -23.89
C ASP A 62 -1.04 15.87 -23.82
N ASN A 63 -1.34 15.24 -22.68
CA ASN A 63 -0.89 13.87 -22.42
C ASN A 63 -1.55 12.83 -23.33
N LEU A 64 -2.80 13.07 -23.81
CA LEU A 64 -3.47 12.14 -24.71
C LEU A 64 -2.81 12.13 -26.09
N HIS A 65 -2.40 13.30 -26.61
CA HIS A 65 -1.59 13.39 -27.84
C HIS A 65 -0.27 12.63 -27.69
N SER A 66 0.44 12.86 -26.58
CA SER A 66 1.71 12.19 -26.30
C SER A 66 1.58 10.68 -26.18
N LEU A 67 0.53 10.21 -25.49
CA LEU A 67 0.23 8.79 -25.37
C LEU A 67 -0.09 8.13 -26.72
N ARG A 68 -0.86 8.79 -27.59
CA ARG A 68 -1.16 8.32 -28.96
C ARG A 68 0.10 8.19 -29.82
N LEU A 69 1.06 9.10 -29.66
CA LEU A 69 2.35 9.03 -30.35
C LEU A 69 3.24 7.90 -29.80
N LEU A 70 3.31 7.77 -28.48
CA LEU A 70 4.05 6.70 -27.82
C LEU A 70 3.51 5.32 -28.17
N GLU A 71 2.20 5.18 -28.33
CA GLU A 71 1.58 3.92 -28.74
C GLU A 71 2.18 3.36 -30.04
N LYS A 72 2.50 4.23 -31.02
CA LYS A 72 3.07 3.79 -32.29
C LYS A 72 4.47 3.19 -32.17
N THR A 73 5.22 3.55 -31.13
CA THR A 73 6.63 3.17 -31.00
C THR A 73 6.90 2.31 -29.77
N HIS A 74 6.05 2.35 -28.76
CA HIS A 74 6.29 1.74 -27.45
C HIS A 74 5.22 0.72 -27.02
N THR A 75 4.36 0.26 -27.92
CA THR A 75 3.37 -0.79 -27.61
C THR A 75 4.04 -2.02 -27.00
N GLY A 76 3.58 -2.45 -25.81
CA GLY A 76 4.09 -3.61 -25.10
C GLY A 76 5.53 -3.50 -24.57
N ARG A 77 6.05 -2.27 -24.42
CA ARG A 77 7.47 -2.03 -24.10
C ARG A 77 7.70 -1.30 -22.77
N ILE A 78 6.66 -0.81 -22.13
CA ILE A 78 6.77 -0.04 -20.88
C ILE A 78 6.62 -0.96 -19.68
N ASP A 79 7.62 -1.00 -18.83
CA ASP A 79 7.62 -1.87 -17.65
C ASP A 79 6.91 -1.25 -16.46
N VAL A 80 6.94 0.08 -16.32
CA VAL A 80 6.25 0.78 -15.23
C VAL A 80 5.60 2.05 -15.76
N ILE A 81 4.31 2.21 -15.47
CA ILE A 81 3.57 3.45 -15.66
C ILE A 81 3.10 3.92 -14.29
N TYR A 82 3.44 5.15 -13.91
CA TYR A 82 2.89 5.83 -12.75
C TYR A 82 2.11 7.06 -13.20
N ILE A 83 0.89 7.20 -12.72
CA ILE A 83 0.06 8.38 -13.00
C ILE A 83 -0.55 8.95 -11.73
N ASP A 84 -0.67 10.25 -11.72
CA ASP A 84 -1.31 11.07 -10.69
C ASP A 84 -2.41 11.92 -11.37
N PRO A 85 -3.58 11.34 -11.63
CA PRO A 85 -4.65 12.02 -12.33
C PRO A 85 -5.33 13.07 -11.44
N PRO A 86 -6.15 13.98 -12.00
CA PRO A 86 -7.00 14.85 -11.19
C PRO A 86 -7.93 14.01 -10.29
N TYR A 87 -8.00 14.36 -9.00
CA TYR A 87 -8.78 13.61 -8.02
C TYR A 87 -10.27 13.93 -8.02
N ASN A 88 -10.68 14.92 -8.80
CA ASN A 88 -12.07 15.39 -8.93
C ASN A 88 -12.68 15.83 -7.57
N THR A 89 -11.90 16.59 -6.78
CA THR A 89 -12.19 16.91 -5.38
C THR A 89 -13.17 18.06 -5.15
N GLU A 90 -13.80 18.62 -6.14
CA GLU A 90 -14.63 19.83 -6.05
C GLU A 90 -13.84 21.14 -5.84
N ASN A 91 -12.51 21.10 -5.78
CA ASN A 91 -11.62 22.25 -5.50
C ASN A 91 -10.92 22.80 -6.75
N LYS A 92 -11.55 22.71 -7.94
CA LYS A 92 -10.97 23.13 -9.23
C LYS A 92 -9.66 22.40 -9.55
N ASP A 93 -9.61 21.12 -9.27
CA ASP A 93 -8.46 20.23 -9.54
C ASP A 93 -8.65 19.41 -10.82
N PHE A 94 -9.82 19.47 -11.44
CA PHE A 94 -10.11 18.78 -12.70
C PHE A 94 -10.51 19.76 -13.79
N ILE A 95 -9.71 19.78 -14.85
CA ILE A 95 -9.97 20.54 -16.08
C ILE A 95 -10.44 19.56 -17.15
N TYR A 96 -11.55 19.87 -17.78
CA TYR A 96 -12.09 19.15 -18.91
C TYR A 96 -12.44 20.17 -20.00
N ASP A 97 -11.90 20.01 -21.22
CA ASP A 97 -12.06 20.96 -22.31
C ASP A 97 -11.70 22.41 -21.92
N ASP A 98 -10.51 22.60 -21.36
CA ASP A 98 -9.97 23.91 -20.93
C ASP A 98 -10.79 24.65 -19.84
N ALA A 99 -11.81 23.98 -19.27
CA ALA A 99 -12.62 24.52 -18.19
C ALA A 99 -12.56 23.64 -16.93
N PHE A 100 -12.54 24.30 -15.77
CA PHE A 100 -12.71 23.54 -14.53
C PHE A 100 -14.12 22.97 -14.43
N VAL A 101 -14.19 21.68 -14.09
CA VAL A 101 -15.46 21.00 -13.83
C VAL A 101 -16.04 21.54 -12.52
N ASP A 102 -17.26 22.10 -12.58
CA ASP A 102 -17.94 22.65 -11.42
C ASP A 102 -18.39 21.51 -10.48
N LYS A 103 -18.33 21.77 -9.17
CA LYS A 103 -18.79 20.81 -8.16
C LYS A 103 -20.26 20.42 -8.27
N ASN A 104 -21.09 21.31 -8.84
CA ASN A 104 -22.51 21.08 -9.07
C ASN A 104 -22.80 20.47 -10.46
N ASP A 105 -21.76 20.19 -11.24
CA ASP A 105 -21.92 19.51 -12.53
C ASP A 105 -22.37 18.06 -12.29
N GLY A 106 -23.60 17.76 -12.70
CA GLY A 106 -24.18 16.41 -12.58
C GLY A 106 -23.44 15.34 -13.35
N PHE A 107 -22.62 15.73 -14.33
CA PHE A 107 -21.82 14.83 -15.20
C PHE A 107 -20.34 14.77 -14.80
N ARG A 108 -19.93 15.35 -13.69
CA ARG A 108 -18.52 15.43 -13.30
C ARG A 108 -17.82 14.05 -13.25
N HIS A 109 -18.50 13.04 -12.73
CA HIS A 109 -17.98 11.69 -12.66
C HIS A 109 -17.91 11.03 -14.07
N SER A 110 -18.92 11.24 -14.91
CA SER A 110 -18.93 10.75 -16.28
C SER A 110 -17.84 11.38 -17.14
N LYS A 111 -17.59 12.68 -16.96
CA LYS A 111 -16.49 13.39 -17.62
C LYS A 111 -15.14 12.83 -17.17
N TRP A 112 -14.97 12.65 -15.86
CA TRP A 112 -13.75 12.08 -15.31
C TRP A 112 -13.50 10.64 -15.80
N LEU A 113 -14.54 9.81 -15.82
CA LEU A 113 -14.46 8.44 -16.35
C LEU A 113 -14.11 8.43 -17.84
N SER A 114 -14.68 9.32 -18.64
CA SER A 114 -14.35 9.44 -20.06
C SER A 114 -12.89 9.85 -20.25
N PHE A 115 -12.43 10.86 -19.51
CA PHE A 115 -11.03 11.31 -19.49
C PHE A 115 -10.06 10.19 -19.14
N MET A 116 -10.34 9.44 -18.08
CA MET A 116 -9.49 8.34 -17.62
C MET A 116 -9.52 7.14 -18.56
N ASN A 117 -10.70 6.79 -19.09
CA ASN A 117 -10.86 5.63 -19.97
C ASN A 117 -9.95 5.72 -21.20
N GLU A 118 -9.95 6.84 -21.91
CA GLU A 118 -9.13 7.00 -23.12
C GLU A 118 -7.64 6.82 -22.81
N ARG A 119 -7.16 7.41 -21.73
CA ARG A 119 -5.75 7.33 -21.30
C ARG A 119 -5.37 5.94 -20.83
N LEU A 120 -6.22 5.29 -20.03
CA LEU A 120 -5.96 3.94 -19.52
C LEU A 120 -6.01 2.87 -20.62
N GLN A 121 -6.85 3.03 -21.64
CA GLN A 121 -6.85 2.16 -22.82
C GLN A 121 -5.50 2.18 -23.53
N ILE A 122 -4.90 3.35 -23.68
CA ILE A 122 -3.56 3.45 -24.29
C ILE A 122 -2.51 2.91 -23.34
N ALA A 123 -2.55 3.27 -22.05
CA ALA A 123 -1.62 2.77 -21.05
C ALA A 123 -1.61 1.22 -21.00
N LYS A 124 -2.78 0.58 -21.09
CA LYS A 124 -2.90 -0.88 -21.20
C LYS A 124 -2.11 -1.45 -22.38
N ARG A 125 -2.15 -0.79 -23.54
CA ARG A 125 -1.43 -1.24 -24.74
C ARG A 125 0.08 -0.96 -24.68
N LEU A 126 0.49 0.09 -23.96
CA LEU A 126 1.90 0.42 -23.75
C LEU A 126 2.61 -0.54 -22.80
N LEU A 127 1.89 -1.09 -21.79
CA LEU A 127 2.47 -1.98 -20.81
C LEU A 127 3.01 -3.26 -21.44
N SER A 128 4.22 -3.65 -21.01
CA SER A 128 4.77 -4.96 -21.28
C SER A 128 3.98 -6.06 -20.58
N SER A 129 4.20 -7.32 -20.94
CA SER A 129 3.54 -8.47 -20.29
C SER A 129 3.76 -8.51 -18.78
N SER A 130 4.97 -8.16 -18.32
CA SER A 130 5.35 -8.02 -16.91
C SER A 130 5.13 -6.62 -16.34
N GLY A 131 4.62 -5.69 -17.12
CA GLY A 131 4.47 -4.29 -16.76
C GLY A 131 3.44 -4.04 -15.66
N VAL A 132 3.71 -2.99 -14.88
CA VAL A 132 2.90 -2.54 -13.74
C VAL A 132 2.40 -1.13 -13.99
N LEU A 133 1.11 -0.90 -13.78
CA LEU A 133 0.52 0.44 -13.75
C LEU A 133 0.14 0.79 -12.31
N ILE A 134 0.52 1.98 -11.86
CA ILE A 134 0.24 2.50 -10.53
C ILE A 134 -0.49 3.84 -10.68
N ILE A 135 -1.60 4.00 -9.98
CA ILE A 135 -2.45 5.18 -10.06
C ILE A 135 -2.67 5.71 -8.65
N SER A 136 -2.24 6.97 -8.37
CA SER A 136 -2.63 7.68 -7.16
C SER A 136 -4.03 8.28 -7.32
N ILE A 137 -4.85 8.24 -6.28
CA ILE A 137 -6.22 8.76 -6.32
C ILE A 137 -6.77 9.06 -4.94
N GLY A 138 -7.63 10.08 -4.85
CA GLY A 138 -8.40 10.39 -3.65
C GLY A 138 -9.68 9.57 -3.51
N TYR A 139 -10.35 9.74 -2.38
CA TYR A 139 -11.57 8.99 -2.05
C TYR A 139 -12.76 9.28 -2.97
N HIS A 140 -12.76 10.43 -3.68
CA HIS A 140 -13.86 10.83 -4.55
C HIS A 140 -14.08 9.90 -5.73
N GLU A 141 -13.02 9.40 -6.32
CA GLU A 141 -13.08 8.60 -7.55
C GLU A 141 -12.47 7.19 -7.42
N VAL A 142 -11.90 6.81 -6.28
CA VAL A 142 -11.26 5.49 -6.12
C VAL A 142 -12.22 4.34 -6.44
N HIS A 143 -13.49 4.44 -6.07
CA HIS A 143 -14.49 3.41 -6.33
C HIS A 143 -14.81 3.27 -7.83
N ASN A 144 -14.96 4.39 -8.55
CA ASN A 144 -15.17 4.42 -9.99
C ASN A 144 -13.95 3.87 -10.74
N LEU A 145 -12.75 4.31 -10.32
CA LEU A 145 -11.49 3.83 -10.87
C LEU A 145 -11.31 2.32 -10.71
N MET A 146 -11.61 1.79 -9.52
CA MET A 146 -11.49 0.36 -9.24
C MET A 146 -12.37 -0.47 -10.15
N VAL A 147 -13.65 -0.11 -10.33
CA VAL A 147 -14.56 -0.85 -11.21
C VAL A 147 -14.11 -0.75 -12.67
N MET A 148 -13.73 0.45 -13.12
CA MET A 148 -13.19 0.65 -14.47
C MET A 148 -11.95 -0.22 -14.72
N CYS A 149 -11.00 -0.23 -13.78
CA CYS A 149 -9.79 -1.04 -13.90
C CYS A 149 -10.10 -2.54 -13.92
N GLN A 150 -11.02 -3.01 -13.08
CA GLN A 150 -11.43 -4.43 -13.05
C GLN A 150 -12.02 -4.87 -14.38
N GLU A 151 -12.82 -4.04 -15.01
CA GLU A 151 -13.39 -4.33 -16.33
C GLU A 151 -12.36 -4.23 -17.46
N MET A 152 -11.47 -3.24 -17.38
CA MET A 152 -10.47 -3.00 -18.43
C MET A 152 -9.32 -4.01 -18.41
N PHE A 153 -8.87 -4.43 -17.24
CA PHE A 153 -7.68 -5.27 -17.04
C PHE A 153 -8.04 -6.68 -16.52
N GLU A 154 -8.96 -7.38 -17.17
CA GLU A 154 -9.50 -8.68 -16.76
C GLU A 154 -8.44 -9.74 -16.40
N ASN A 155 -7.27 -9.70 -17.07
CA ASN A 155 -6.17 -10.66 -16.89
C ASN A 155 -5.05 -10.15 -15.95
N LYS A 156 -5.30 -9.08 -15.20
CA LYS A 156 -4.35 -8.50 -14.25
C LYS A 156 -4.92 -8.55 -12.84
N GLN A 157 -4.04 -8.53 -11.85
CA GLN A 157 -4.42 -8.35 -10.46
C GLN A 157 -4.54 -6.86 -10.15
N ILE A 158 -5.65 -6.45 -9.53
CA ILE A 158 -5.88 -5.07 -9.12
C ILE A 158 -5.90 -5.01 -7.60
N THR A 159 -5.00 -4.21 -7.04
CA THR A 159 -4.83 -4.06 -5.59
C THR A 159 -4.92 -2.60 -5.21
N CYS A 160 -5.83 -2.26 -4.32
CA CYS A 160 -5.95 -0.92 -3.75
C CYS A 160 -5.20 -0.86 -2.41
N VAL A 161 -4.23 0.03 -2.32
CA VAL A 161 -3.42 0.27 -1.11
C VAL A 161 -3.79 1.62 -0.53
N THR A 162 -4.12 1.64 0.75
CA THR A 162 -4.37 2.88 1.49
C THR A 162 -3.05 3.48 1.96
N VAL A 163 -2.85 4.77 1.66
CA VAL A 163 -1.64 5.52 2.05
C VAL A 163 -2.04 6.63 3.00
N GLN A 164 -1.46 6.67 4.18
CA GLN A 164 -1.63 7.79 5.11
C GLN A 164 -0.77 8.96 4.65
N THR A 165 -1.39 10.07 4.27
CA THR A 165 -0.71 11.23 3.67
C THR A 165 -0.51 12.39 4.63
N SER A 166 -1.43 12.61 5.59
CA SER A 166 -1.35 13.76 6.50
C SER A 166 -2.06 13.53 7.82
N GLY A 167 -1.98 14.53 8.74
CA GLY A 167 -2.78 14.57 9.96
C GLY A 167 -4.28 14.84 9.74
N GLY A 168 -4.68 14.97 8.48
CA GLY A 168 -6.07 15.14 8.04
C GLY A 168 -6.68 16.51 8.36
N LYS A 169 -7.63 16.91 7.54
CA LYS A 169 -8.50 18.07 7.82
C LYS A 169 -9.88 17.55 8.19
N PRO A 170 -10.51 18.05 9.27
CA PRO A 170 -11.87 17.67 9.60
C PRO A 170 -12.84 18.06 8.47
N ASN A 171 -13.71 17.14 8.10
CA ASN A 171 -14.80 17.39 7.16
C ASN A 171 -16.07 16.74 7.69
N GLY A 172 -17.06 17.53 8.10
CA GLY A 172 -18.35 17.04 8.57
C GLY A 172 -18.29 16.07 9.76
N GLY A 173 -17.34 16.25 10.70
CA GLY A 173 -17.16 15.37 11.85
C GLY A 173 -16.24 14.18 11.62
N PHE A 174 -15.82 13.93 10.39
CA PHE A 174 -14.81 12.93 10.03
C PHE A 174 -13.50 13.59 9.61
N THR A 175 -12.39 12.87 9.76
CA THR A 175 -11.08 13.32 9.32
C THR A 175 -10.55 12.33 8.28
N PHE A 176 -10.33 12.80 7.06
CA PHE A 176 -9.72 12.02 6.00
C PHE A 176 -8.21 12.10 6.11
N LEU A 177 -7.58 10.96 6.35
CA LEU A 177 -6.12 10.84 6.58
C LEU A 177 -5.41 10.16 5.42
N GLN A 178 -6.16 9.66 4.44
CA GLN A 178 -5.63 8.73 3.45
C GLN A 178 -5.91 9.17 2.01
N GLU A 179 -5.03 8.73 1.17
CA GLU A 179 -5.19 8.59 -0.27
C GLU A 179 -4.99 7.12 -0.66
N TYR A 180 -5.11 6.81 -1.94
CA TYR A 180 -5.04 5.44 -2.41
C TYR A 180 -4.05 5.32 -3.56
N LEU A 181 -3.35 4.17 -3.59
CA LEU A 181 -2.59 3.72 -4.74
C LEU A 181 -3.25 2.47 -5.30
N VAL A 182 -3.71 2.55 -6.54
CA VAL A 182 -4.26 1.40 -7.26
C VAL A 182 -3.14 0.80 -8.10
N PHE A 183 -2.79 -0.45 -7.79
CA PHE A 183 -1.79 -1.22 -8.52
C PHE A 183 -2.50 -2.18 -9.49
N ILE A 184 -2.11 -2.14 -10.74
CA ILE A 184 -2.51 -3.11 -11.77
C ILE A 184 -1.26 -3.89 -12.16
N THR A 185 -1.22 -5.17 -11.78
CA THR A 185 -0.03 -6.03 -11.89
C THR A 185 -0.35 -7.33 -12.62
N PRO A 186 0.66 -8.02 -13.18
CA PRO A 186 0.49 -9.42 -13.57
C PRO A 186 0.01 -10.28 -12.40
N THR A 187 -0.70 -11.37 -12.68
CA THR A 187 -1.23 -12.26 -11.63
C THR A 187 -0.14 -13.02 -10.86
N ASP A 188 1.02 -13.17 -11.46
CA ASP A 188 2.23 -13.78 -10.89
C ASP A 188 3.24 -12.74 -10.36
N PHE A 189 2.81 -11.48 -10.24
CA PHE A 189 3.66 -10.39 -9.78
C PHE A 189 4.18 -10.66 -8.36
N ASN A 190 5.50 -10.70 -8.25
CA ASN A 190 6.20 -10.85 -6.97
C ASN A 190 7.26 -9.75 -6.83
N PRO A 191 6.98 -8.67 -6.08
CA PRO A 191 7.93 -7.57 -5.92
C PRO A 191 9.17 -8.05 -5.18
N LYS A 192 10.34 -7.75 -5.74
CA LYS A 192 11.60 -7.99 -5.05
C LYS A 192 11.79 -6.98 -3.93
N THR A 193 12.31 -7.44 -2.80
CA THR A 193 12.71 -6.54 -1.72
C THR A 193 13.81 -5.60 -2.21
N MET A 194 13.60 -4.31 -2.06
CA MET A 194 14.64 -3.30 -2.30
C MET A 194 15.39 -3.02 -1.00
N SER A 195 16.73 -3.16 -1.01
CA SER A 195 17.57 -2.56 0.02
C SER A 195 17.72 -1.07 -0.31
N PHE A 196 17.16 -0.20 0.51
CA PHE A 196 17.46 1.22 0.43
C PHE A 196 18.89 1.43 0.97
N THR A 197 19.82 1.76 0.08
CA THR A 197 21.13 2.25 0.49
C THR A 197 20.95 3.60 1.20
N GLY A 198 21.02 3.58 2.54
CA GLY A 198 20.83 4.75 3.40
C GLY A 198 19.62 4.68 4.34
N GLY A 199 18.73 3.72 4.20
CA GLY A 199 17.69 3.39 5.18
C GLY A 199 18.20 2.40 6.22
N ILE A 200 17.76 2.56 7.47
CA ILE A 200 17.94 1.52 8.48
C ILE A 200 17.19 0.28 7.95
N GLU A 201 17.92 -0.81 7.66
CA GLU A 201 17.29 -2.09 7.39
C GLU A 201 16.36 -2.43 8.57
N ARG A 202 15.07 -2.31 8.34
CA ARG A 202 14.11 -2.76 9.34
C ARG A 202 14.11 -4.27 9.30
N SER A 203 14.43 -4.86 10.45
CA SER A 203 14.26 -6.31 10.63
C SER A 203 12.82 -6.68 10.23
N PRO A 204 12.61 -7.75 9.47
CA PRO A 204 11.27 -8.27 9.22
C PRO A 204 10.59 -8.78 10.50
N PHE A 205 11.35 -8.88 11.58
CA PHE A 205 10.85 -9.29 12.88
C PHE A 205 10.51 -8.06 13.72
N GLU A 206 9.28 -8.00 14.21
CA GLU A 206 8.87 -7.04 15.23
C GLU A 206 9.35 -7.51 16.62
N GLY A 207 9.61 -6.53 17.53
CA GLY A 207 9.90 -6.86 18.91
C GLY A 207 8.72 -7.59 19.57
N LEU A 208 9.01 -8.62 20.37
CA LEU A 208 7.99 -9.42 21.06
C LEU A 208 7.34 -8.68 22.26
N THR A 209 7.88 -7.56 22.70
CA THR A 209 7.34 -6.76 23.79
C THR A 209 6.23 -5.83 23.33
N LEU A 210 5.22 -5.64 24.16
CA LEU A 210 4.08 -4.76 23.91
C LEU A 210 3.97 -3.76 25.06
N SER A 211 4.47 -2.54 24.84
CA SER A 211 4.59 -1.49 25.85
C SER A 211 3.29 -0.70 26.12
N THR A 212 2.23 -0.94 25.36
CA THR A 212 0.91 -0.34 25.58
C THR A 212 0.12 -1.00 26.71
N PHE A 213 0.57 -2.15 27.19
CA PHE A 213 -0.02 -2.91 28.29
C PHE A 213 1.05 -3.26 29.32
N ASP A 214 0.62 -3.47 30.54
CA ASP A 214 1.44 -3.84 31.67
C ASP A 214 1.00 -5.18 32.30
N LYS A 215 1.77 -5.63 33.28
CA LYS A 215 1.52 -6.87 34.05
C LYS A 215 0.20 -6.89 34.80
N THR A 216 -0.46 -5.75 35.00
CA THR A 216 -1.77 -5.67 35.66
C THR A 216 -2.91 -5.90 34.68
N THR A 217 -2.77 -5.40 33.48
CA THR A 217 -3.78 -5.51 32.42
C THR A 217 -3.73 -6.84 31.67
N ARG A 218 -2.51 -7.42 31.56
CA ARG A 218 -2.30 -8.70 30.85
C ARG A 218 -1.35 -9.64 31.60
N PRO A 219 -1.71 -10.11 32.81
CA PRO A 219 -0.85 -10.96 33.60
C PRO A 219 -0.54 -12.32 32.96
N ASN A 220 -1.38 -12.82 32.07
CA ASN A 220 -1.15 -14.03 31.27
C ASN A 220 -0.07 -13.88 30.18
N GLN A 221 0.31 -12.64 29.85
CA GLN A 221 1.38 -12.33 28.91
C GLN A 221 2.66 -11.85 29.63
N THR A 222 2.71 -12.04 30.96
CA THR A 222 3.84 -11.72 31.83
C THR A 222 4.43 -13.02 32.35
N TYR A 223 5.45 -13.53 31.68
CA TYR A 223 6.15 -14.78 32.01
C TYR A 223 7.60 -14.72 31.52
N PRO A 224 8.54 -15.48 32.14
CA PRO A 224 9.90 -15.54 31.63
C PRO A 224 10.01 -16.50 30.45
N ILE A 225 10.84 -16.13 29.46
CA ILE A 225 11.30 -17.01 28.38
C ILE A 225 12.70 -17.46 28.73
N PHE A 226 12.96 -18.76 28.70
CA PHE A 226 14.27 -19.32 28.98
C PHE A 226 15.04 -19.58 27.72
N ILE A 227 16.22 -18.97 27.60
CA ILE A 227 17.10 -19.07 26.44
C ILE A 227 18.42 -19.70 26.86
N ASP A 228 18.79 -20.77 26.18
CA ASP A 228 20.10 -21.37 26.29
C ASP A 228 21.18 -20.39 25.80
N ARG A 229 22.19 -20.12 26.65
CA ARG A 229 23.22 -19.10 26.40
C ARG A 229 24.20 -19.49 25.27
N GLU A 230 24.43 -20.78 25.07
CA GLU A 230 25.36 -21.28 24.03
C GLU A 230 24.69 -21.32 22.65
N THR A 231 23.50 -21.89 22.59
CA THR A 231 22.81 -22.11 21.33
C THR A 231 21.88 -20.97 20.91
N MET A 232 21.54 -20.06 21.82
CA MET A 232 20.51 -19.00 21.65
C MET A 232 19.14 -19.57 21.27
N HIS A 233 18.79 -20.76 21.77
CA HIS A 233 17.51 -21.38 21.54
C HIS A 233 16.57 -21.19 22.75
N ILE A 234 15.27 -21.01 22.47
CA ILE A 234 14.25 -21.08 23.52
C ILE A 234 14.15 -22.53 23.97
N ILE A 235 14.49 -22.77 25.24
CA ILE A 235 14.41 -24.11 25.85
C ILE A 235 13.11 -24.28 26.64
N GLY A 236 12.40 -23.22 26.91
CA GLY A 236 11.12 -23.25 27.62
C GLY A 236 10.62 -21.87 28.02
N VAL A 237 9.56 -21.85 28.77
CA VAL A 237 8.97 -20.68 29.41
C VAL A 237 8.58 -21.01 30.85
N GLY A 238 8.67 -20.01 31.72
CA GLY A 238 8.16 -20.16 33.11
C GLY A 238 6.67 -19.84 33.19
N LYS A 239 6.12 -19.95 34.38
CA LYS A 239 4.71 -19.68 34.67
C LYS A 239 4.41 -18.19 34.49
N SER A 240 3.29 -17.90 33.86
CA SER A 240 2.75 -16.55 33.78
C SER A 240 2.32 -16.02 35.15
N LEU A 241 2.22 -14.71 35.29
CA LEU A 241 1.72 -14.10 36.53
C LEU A 241 0.30 -14.58 36.86
N THR A 242 -0.55 -14.83 35.87
CA THR A 242 -1.87 -15.43 36.06
C THR A 242 -1.78 -16.82 36.69
N GLU A 243 -0.90 -17.69 36.18
CA GLU A 243 -0.69 -19.04 36.71
C GLU A 243 -0.11 -19.02 38.10
N ARG A 244 0.86 -18.12 38.39
CA ARG A 244 1.46 -17.95 39.71
C ARG A 244 0.43 -17.53 40.75
N ILE A 245 -0.47 -16.63 40.42
CA ILE A 245 -1.57 -16.21 41.30
C ILE A 245 -2.55 -17.38 41.54
N ALA A 246 -2.94 -18.07 40.49
CA ALA A 246 -3.91 -19.18 40.55
C ALA A 246 -3.37 -20.35 41.43
N GLU A 247 -2.07 -20.61 41.38
CA GLU A 247 -1.42 -21.68 42.13
C GLU A 247 -0.94 -21.25 43.52
N GLY A 248 -1.17 -19.98 43.90
CA GLY A 248 -0.74 -19.46 45.19
C GLY A 248 0.77 -19.22 45.32
N LEU A 249 1.53 -19.25 44.23
CA LEU A 249 2.95 -18.97 44.17
C LEU A 249 3.25 -17.47 44.30
N TYR A 250 2.26 -16.64 44.02
CA TYR A 250 2.30 -15.20 44.23
C TYR A 250 0.97 -14.70 44.80
N THR A 251 1.01 -14.02 45.92
CA THR A 251 -0.17 -13.51 46.65
C THR A 251 -0.27 -11.99 46.69
N GLY A 252 0.73 -11.29 46.17
CA GLY A 252 0.79 -9.83 46.08
C GLY A 252 -0.10 -9.24 44.98
N LYS A 253 -0.13 -7.92 44.90
CA LYS A 253 -0.80 -7.24 43.76
C LYS A 253 0.05 -7.38 42.50
N PRO A 254 -0.56 -7.53 41.30
CA PRO A 254 0.21 -7.60 40.05
C PRO A 254 1.16 -6.43 39.82
N THR A 255 0.84 -5.22 40.33
CA THR A 255 1.72 -4.05 40.31
C THR A 255 3.05 -4.30 40.99
N ASP A 256 3.05 -5.06 42.07
CA ASP A 256 4.18 -5.24 42.98
C ASP A 256 5.06 -6.45 42.59
N PHE A 257 4.64 -7.18 41.55
CA PHE A 257 5.39 -8.34 41.06
C PHE A 257 6.71 -7.89 40.42
N VAL A 258 7.81 -8.42 40.93
CA VAL A 258 9.18 -8.16 40.47
C VAL A 258 9.64 -9.31 39.57
N PHE A 259 10.28 -9.00 38.48
CA PHE A 259 10.83 -10.01 37.56
C PHE A 259 12.08 -10.65 38.18
N ASP A 260 12.06 -11.96 38.24
CA ASP A 260 13.18 -12.77 38.78
C ASP A 260 14.02 -13.30 37.62
N TYR A 261 15.20 -12.73 37.41
CA TYR A 261 16.13 -13.14 36.36
C TYR A 261 16.95 -14.39 36.72
N ASP A 262 16.95 -14.77 37.98
CA ASP A 262 17.66 -15.95 38.47
C ASP A 262 16.80 -17.23 38.41
N GLU A 263 15.55 -17.12 37.96
CA GLU A 263 14.61 -18.24 37.79
C GLU A 263 15.00 -19.20 36.65
N ALA A 264 15.97 -18.82 35.81
CA ALA A 264 16.37 -19.63 34.67
C ALA A 264 17.04 -20.94 35.11
N PRO A 265 16.84 -22.05 34.35
CA PRO A 265 17.64 -23.27 34.54
C PRO A 265 19.14 -23.01 34.37
N ASP A 266 19.98 -23.89 34.91
CA ASP A 266 21.43 -23.80 34.76
C ASP A 266 21.83 -23.69 33.29
N GLY A 267 22.74 -22.75 32.97
CA GLY A 267 23.18 -22.49 31.60
C GLY A 267 22.24 -21.64 30.75
N ALA A 268 21.07 -21.30 31.26
CA ALA A 268 20.10 -20.47 30.54
C ALA A 268 20.03 -19.02 31.09
N ALA A 269 19.37 -18.15 30.31
CA ALA A 269 18.97 -16.80 30.72
C ALA A 269 17.45 -16.69 30.78
N ALA A 270 16.90 -16.03 31.78
CA ALA A 270 15.50 -15.65 31.86
C ALA A 270 15.29 -14.29 31.20
N LEU A 271 14.43 -14.21 30.21
CA LEU A 271 14.01 -12.97 29.60
C LEU A 271 12.61 -12.60 30.07
N TRP A 272 12.46 -11.42 30.58
CA TRP A 272 11.17 -10.87 30.99
C TRP A 272 10.71 -9.76 30.04
N PRO A 273 9.40 -9.47 29.95
CA PRO A 273 8.87 -8.47 29.02
C PRO A 273 9.20 -7.05 29.48
N VAL A 274 10.38 -6.58 29.10
CA VAL A 274 10.89 -5.23 29.38
C VAL A 274 11.09 -4.49 28.07
N SER A 275 10.60 -3.26 28.01
CA SER A 275 10.74 -2.40 26.84
C SER A 275 12.20 -1.99 26.60
N SER A 276 12.52 -1.50 25.42
CA SER A 276 13.86 -0.96 25.11
C SER A 276 14.29 0.21 26.01
N LYS A 277 13.32 0.84 26.70
CA LYS A 277 13.55 1.94 27.67
C LYS A 277 13.72 1.44 29.11
N GLY A 278 13.64 0.14 29.36
CA GLY A 278 13.77 -0.46 30.69
C GLY A 278 12.47 -0.51 31.50
N ALA A 279 11.33 -0.19 30.93
CA ALA A 279 10.04 -0.26 31.61
C ALA A 279 9.41 -1.65 31.47
N ASP A 280 8.82 -2.16 32.56
CA ASP A 280 8.02 -3.38 32.53
C ASP A 280 6.87 -3.26 31.53
N CYS A 281 6.65 -4.30 30.76
CA CYS A 281 5.56 -4.40 29.81
C CYS A 281 5.04 -5.85 29.73
N VAL A 282 4.46 -6.28 28.61
CA VAL A 282 4.00 -7.65 28.40
C VAL A 282 4.55 -8.21 27.10
N TRP A 283 4.56 -9.54 26.95
CA TRP A 283 4.80 -10.16 25.65
C TRP A 283 3.58 -9.96 24.73
N ARG A 284 3.80 -9.91 23.42
CA ARG A 284 2.72 -9.90 22.43
C ARG A 284 1.97 -11.23 22.38
N LEU A 285 2.63 -12.31 22.77
CA LEU A 285 2.13 -13.68 22.67
C LEU A 285 1.93 -14.28 24.07
N ILE A 286 0.93 -15.12 24.21
CA ILE A 286 0.82 -16.03 25.34
C ILE A 286 1.79 -17.20 25.16
N SER A 287 2.20 -17.85 26.27
CA SER A 287 3.24 -18.89 26.26
C SER A 287 3.01 -20.03 25.27
N PRO A 288 1.81 -20.62 25.09
CA PRO A 288 1.62 -21.69 24.11
C PRO A 288 1.81 -21.22 22.67
N ARG A 289 1.37 -20.00 22.38
CA ARG A 289 1.53 -19.41 21.03
C ARG A 289 2.99 -19.11 20.74
N LEU A 290 3.72 -18.57 21.72
CA LEU A 290 5.15 -18.30 21.58
C LEU A 290 5.93 -19.56 21.23
N LEU A 291 5.71 -20.66 21.96
CA LEU A 291 6.39 -21.94 21.70
C LEU A 291 6.03 -22.51 20.34
N SER A 292 4.76 -22.39 19.92
CA SER A 292 4.32 -22.81 18.57
C SER A 292 5.00 -22.00 17.48
N ASP A 293 5.10 -20.69 17.64
CA ASP A 293 5.69 -19.79 16.65
C ASP A 293 7.22 -19.94 16.60
N TRP A 294 7.85 -20.23 17.74
CA TRP A 294 9.26 -20.62 17.80
C TRP A 294 9.55 -21.90 17.02
N ALA A 295 8.77 -22.95 17.25
CA ALA A 295 8.92 -24.22 16.55
C ALA A 295 8.76 -24.10 15.02
N LYS A 296 7.99 -23.09 14.54
CA LYS A 296 7.81 -22.77 13.13
C LYS A 296 8.89 -21.84 12.55
N GLY A 297 9.83 -21.39 13.36
CA GLY A 297 10.88 -20.46 12.91
C GLY A 297 10.41 -19.01 12.74
N TYR A 298 9.25 -18.63 13.30
CA TYR A 298 8.70 -17.28 13.21
C TYR A 298 9.31 -16.29 14.22
N ILE A 299 10.09 -16.81 15.16
CA ILE A 299 10.77 -16.01 16.19
C ILE A 299 12.27 -16.09 15.97
N LYS A 300 12.95 -14.95 16.08
CA LYS A 300 14.40 -14.85 16.03
C LYS A 300 14.92 -14.24 17.32
N ILE A 301 15.99 -14.81 17.85
CA ILE A 301 16.69 -14.30 19.02
C ILE A 301 17.95 -13.55 18.56
N SER A 302 18.23 -12.42 19.20
CA SER A 302 19.46 -11.66 19.00
C SER A 302 19.92 -11.05 20.30
N LYS A 303 21.24 -10.86 20.45
CA LYS A 303 21.79 -10.19 21.66
C LYS A 303 21.24 -8.78 21.80
N ASN A 304 20.83 -8.46 22.99
CA ASN A 304 20.32 -7.12 23.32
C ASN A 304 21.47 -6.11 23.32
N LYS A 305 21.23 -4.97 22.70
CA LYS A 305 22.19 -3.85 22.63
C LYS A 305 21.79 -2.66 23.50
N SER A 306 20.62 -2.72 24.14
CA SER A 306 20.12 -1.63 24.98
C SER A 306 20.72 -1.68 26.37
N LYS A 307 21.36 -0.61 26.81
CA LYS A 307 21.91 -0.49 28.15
C LYS A 307 20.84 -0.40 29.24
N ASN A 308 19.63 -0.03 28.90
CA ASN A 308 18.52 0.18 29.83
C ASN A 308 17.63 -1.04 30.00
N ASN A 309 17.84 -2.09 29.23
CA ASN A 309 17.06 -3.33 29.29
C ASN A 309 17.93 -4.40 29.96
N PRO A 310 17.50 -5.01 31.07
CA PRO A 310 18.28 -6.02 31.78
C PRO A 310 18.34 -7.37 31.06
N ASN A 311 17.51 -7.61 30.03
CA ASN A 311 17.58 -8.84 29.27
C ASN A 311 18.89 -8.94 28.48
N GLU A 312 19.48 -10.12 28.43
CA GLU A 312 20.69 -10.40 27.65
C GLU A 312 20.42 -10.51 26.15
N TYR A 313 19.17 -10.84 25.76
CA TYR A 313 18.74 -11.15 24.39
C TYR A 313 17.49 -10.38 24.00
#